data_f787c90b046a18171acf05948e55b9b5
#
_entry.id   f787c90b046a18171acf05948e55b9b5
#
_cell.length_a   1.000
_cell.length_b   1.000
_cell.length_c   1.000
_cell.angle_alpha   90.00
_cell.angle_beta   90.00
_cell.angle_gamma   90.00
#
_symmetry.space_group_name_H-M   'P 1'
#
loop_
_entity.id
_entity.type
_entity.pdbx_description
1 polymer ?
#
loop_
_entity_poly.entity_id
_entity_poly.type
_entity_poly.pdbx_seq_one_letter_code
_entity_poly.pdbx_strand_id
1 'polypeptide(L)'
;MCDGLEYWQLVNVNIYPRTEDPKRVISTTADHLHFVRSRGYFKMERCKFGLGSDDCMNIHDITSFGVKVGPRELLIKTNRVSVRKADIVELRHGDFSPSGYKSEILNIAKGKDGKTHITFRDEIPEQKFDGFVLFSRNFDSSNAIIRNCKFIGNRARGLLILASNITIENTEFYHNEMGAIKFETGYTFNLWCEGLGVRNVVVRNCVFDSANYTGRKYQGKARDIFFGVYMRNDPSYEQTRYPIISDILFENNTFKNSFGLVALISSSGNITFRNNTFENTLKRTAEYPYRGAFYINNSSDIKIINNTWKASPLVPNPGVYYDADTVSGLVVEGNKVVSGTGENSN
;
A
#
# COMPACT_ATOMS: atom_id res chain seq x y z
N MET A 1 -13.44 -13.40 -0.29
CA MET A 1 -13.73 -11.97 -0.57
C MET A 1 -14.92 -11.56 0.26
N CYS A 2 -14.81 -10.42 0.94
CA CYS A 2 -15.85 -9.79 1.74
C CYS A 2 -16.21 -8.46 1.09
N ASP A 3 -17.40 -8.36 0.53
CA ASP A 3 -17.87 -7.21 -0.24
C ASP A 3 -19.04 -6.55 0.48
N GLY A 4 -19.01 -5.23 0.66
CA GLY A 4 -20.09 -4.46 1.25
C GLY A 4 -20.28 -4.67 2.75
N LEU A 5 -19.23 -5.03 3.50
CA LEU A 5 -19.34 -5.21 4.94
C LEU A 5 -19.43 -3.87 5.68
N GLU A 6 -20.13 -3.90 6.81
CA GLU A 6 -20.22 -2.77 7.73
C GLU A 6 -19.88 -3.22 9.15
N TYR A 7 -19.06 -2.43 9.88
CA TYR A 7 -18.75 -2.64 11.31
C TYR A 7 -18.29 -4.06 11.67
N TRP A 8 -17.41 -4.65 10.88
CA TRP A 8 -16.95 -6.01 11.11
C TRP A 8 -15.80 -6.11 12.12
N GLN A 9 -15.70 -7.26 12.77
CA GLN A 9 -14.61 -7.59 13.67
C GLN A 9 -14.11 -9.02 13.44
N LEU A 10 -12.79 -9.19 13.46
CA LEU A 10 -12.11 -10.47 13.50
C LEU A 10 -11.29 -10.54 14.79
N VAL A 11 -11.61 -11.45 15.69
CA VAL A 11 -10.92 -11.58 16.97
C VAL A 11 -10.54 -13.05 17.20
N ASN A 12 -9.24 -13.30 17.48
CA ASN A 12 -8.69 -14.64 17.68
C ASN A 12 -8.89 -15.59 16.47
N VAL A 13 -8.86 -15.06 15.26
CA VAL A 13 -9.01 -15.86 14.03
C VAL A 13 -7.63 -16.31 13.55
N ASN A 14 -7.48 -17.61 13.35
CA ASN A 14 -6.24 -18.20 12.83
C ASN A 14 -6.52 -18.93 11.51
N ILE A 15 -5.80 -18.53 10.44
CA ILE A 15 -5.83 -19.21 9.15
C ILE A 15 -4.40 -19.64 8.81
N TYR A 16 -4.15 -20.92 8.99
CA TYR A 16 -2.85 -21.56 8.83
C TYR A 16 -3.02 -23.00 8.34
N PRO A 17 -2.06 -23.62 7.65
CA PRO A 17 -2.16 -25.03 7.28
C PRO A 17 -2.34 -25.90 8.52
N ARG A 18 -3.10 -26.98 8.39
CA ARG A 18 -3.25 -27.96 9.46
C ARG A 18 -1.93 -28.65 9.73
N THR A 19 -1.51 -28.70 10.98
CA THR A 19 -0.27 -29.36 11.38
C THR A 19 -0.33 -30.87 11.26
N GLU A 20 -1.55 -31.44 11.31
CA GLU A 20 -1.80 -32.89 11.19
C GLU A 20 -1.69 -33.41 9.75
N ASP A 21 -1.71 -32.53 8.74
CA ASP A 21 -1.54 -32.88 7.36
C ASP A 21 -0.21 -32.33 6.80
N PRO A 22 0.89 -33.11 6.85
CA PRO A 22 2.18 -32.67 6.38
C PRO A 22 2.26 -32.41 4.87
N LYS A 23 1.27 -32.84 4.10
CA LYS A 23 1.19 -32.61 2.65
C LYS A 23 0.61 -31.23 2.33
N ARG A 24 -0.13 -30.64 3.25
CA ARG A 24 -0.74 -29.34 3.05
C ARG A 24 0.19 -28.21 3.49
N VAL A 25 0.93 -27.66 2.55
CA VAL A 25 1.93 -26.60 2.80
C VAL A 25 1.37 -25.17 2.68
N ILE A 26 0.17 -25.00 2.13
CA ILE A 26 -0.48 -23.70 1.99
C ILE A 26 -1.85 -23.67 2.67
N SER A 27 -2.22 -22.53 3.22
CA SER A 27 -3.51 -22.30 3.88
C SER A 27 -4.61 -21.87 2.92
N THR A 28 -4.28 -21.01 1.96
CA THR A 28 -5.21 -20.45 0.97
C THR A 28 -4.54 -20.36 -0.40
N THR A 29 -5.36 -20.40 -1.46
CA THR A 29 -4.90 -20.26 -2.86
C THR A 29 -4.97 -18.81 -3.38
N ALA A 30 -5.57 -17.92 -2.62
CA ALA A 30 -5.68 -16.47 -2.86
C ALA A 30 -5.50 -15.75 -1.53
N ASP A 31 -5.90 -14.48 -1.43
CA ASP A 31 -5.85 -13.72 -0.19
C ASP A 31 -6.54 -14.46 0.96
N HIS A 32 -5.96 -14.40 2.17
CA HIS A 32 -6.68 -14.88 3.34
C HIS A 32 -7.93 -14.03 3.60
N LEU A 33 -7.76 -12.71 3.48
CA LEU A 33 -8.81 -11.73 3.68
C LEU A 33 -8.77 -10.71 2.56
N HIS A 34 -9.91 -10.51 1.91
CA HIS A 34 -10.07 -9.53 0.85
C HIS A 34 -11.33 -8.71 1.12
N PHE A 35 -11.15 -7.48 1.58
CA PHE A 35 -12.22 -6.54 1.90
C PHE A 35 -12.36 -5.50 0.81
N VAL A 36 -13.55 -5.41 0.24
CA VAL A 36 -13.85 -4.43 -0.80
C VAL A 36 -15.18 -3.74 -0.53
N ARG A 37 -15.27 -2.46 -0.84
CA ARG A 37 -16.48 -1.65 -0.68
C ARG A 37 -17.10 -1.77 0.72
N SER A 38 -16.28 -1.68 1.75
CA SER A 38 -16.73 -1.74 3.13
C SER A 38 -16.85 -0.34 3.74
N ARG A 39 -17.61 -0.19 4.81
CA ARG A 39 -17.75 1.07 5.53
C ARG A 39 -17.93 0.86 7.04
N GLY A 40 -17.74 1.94 7.79
CA GLY A 40 -17.86 1.92 9.25
C GLY A 40 -16.50 1.66 9.91
N TYR A 41 -16.49 0.98 11.06
CA TYR A 41 -15.29 0.73 11.83
C TYR A 41 -14.95 -0.75 11.82
N PHE A 42 -13.67 -1.06 11.56
CA PHE A 42 -13.20 -2.43 11.44
C PHE A 42 -12.17 -2.74 12.52
N LYS A 43 -12.21 -3.95 13.05
CA LYS A 43 -11.22 -4.41 14.01
C LYS A 43 -10.71 -5.80 13.66
N MET A 44 -9.38 -5.93 13.66
CA MET A 44 -8.68 -7.20 13.63
C MET A 44 -7.78 -7.28 14.86
N GLU A 45 -7.98 -8.28 15.69
CA GLU A 45 -7.27 -8.39 16.96
C GLU A 45 -6.90 -9.84 17.30
N ARG A 46 -5.64 -10.05 17.68
CA ARG A 46 -5.08 -11.36 18.04
C ARG A 46 -5.32 -12.44 16.97
N CYS A 47 -5.14 -12.07 15.71
CA CYS A 47 -5.29 -12.96 14.58
C CYS A 47 -3.92 -13.43 14.06
N LYS A 48 -3.90 -14.63 13.47
CA LYS A 48 -2.72 -15.19 12.83
C LYS A 48 -3.05 -15.69 11.43
N PHE A 49 -2.37 -15.16 10.43
CA PHE A 49 -2.53 -15.58 9.05
C PHE A 49 -1.17 -15.93 8.46
N GLY A 50 -1.12 -16.99 7.67
CA GLY A 50 0.14 -17.32 7.04
C GLY A 50 0.12 -18.49 6.10
N LEU A 51 1.22 -18.61 5.34
CA LEU A 51 1.43 -19.64 4.33
C LEU A 51 0.34 -19.66 3.25
N GLY A 52 -0.18 -18.47 2.88
CA GLY A 52 -1.10 -18.30 1.76
C GLY A 52 -0.37 -18.06 0.44
N SER A 53 -1.08 -18.26 -0.65
CA SER A 53 -0.54 -18.04 -2.00
C SER A 53 -0.63 -16.60 -2.49
N ASP A 54 -1.34 -15.73 -1.77
CA ASP A 54 -1.46 -14.30 -2.07
C ASP A 54 -1.40 -13.48 -0.78
N ASP A 55 -2.00 -12.29 -0.68
CA ASP A 55 -1.90 -11.42 0.48
C ASP A 55 -2.54 -12.01 1.75
N CYS A 56 -1.99 -11.69 2.93
CA CYS A 56 -2.72 -12.02 4.15
C CYS A 56 -3.98 -11.16 4.28
N MET A 57 -3.89 -9.89 3.89
CA MET A 57 -5.08 -9.02 3.79
C MET A 57 -4.91 -8.03 2.66
N ASN A 58 -5.94 -7.90 1.84
CA ASN A 58 -6.16 -6.81 0.90
C ASN A 58 -7.39 -6.02 1.33
N ILE A 59 -7.26 -4.70 1.50
CA ILE A 59 -8.36 -3.81 1.86
C ILE A 59 -8.40 -2.60 0.93
N HIS A 60 -9.50 -2.46 0.18
CA HIS A 60 -9.63 -1.40 -0.81
C HIS A 60 -11.08 -1.06 -1.14
N ASP A 61 -11.27 0.03 -1.87
CA ASP A 61 -12.47 0.28 -2.66
C ASP A 61 -12.12 0.25 -4.16
N ILE A 62 -13.12 0.39 -5.01
CA ILE A 62 -12.97 0.32 -6.47
C ILE A 62 -12.91 1.73 -7.03
N THR A 63 -11.88 2.00 -7.80
CA THR A 63 -11.78 3.21 -8.62
C THR A 63 -12.11 2.91 -10.08
N SER A 64 -12.26 3.95 -10.91
CA SER A 64 -12.43 3.82 -12.36
C SER A 64 -11.71 4.96 -13.05
N PHE A 65 -11.36 4.77 -14.32
CA PHE A 65 -10.77 5.81 -15.14
C PHE A 65 -11.61 6.02 -16.40
N GLY A 66 -11.79 7.29 -16.78
CA GLY A 66 -12.53 7.64 -17.99
C GLY A 66 -12.03 8.93 -18.66
N VAL A 67 -12.49 9.15 -19.86
CA VAL A 67 -12.21 10.34 -20.65
C VAL A 67 -13.49 11.13 -20.91
N LYS A 68 -13.38 12.46 -20.91
CA LYS A 68 -14.49 13.36 -21.21
C LYS A 68 -14.85 13.23 -22.71
N VAL A 69 -16.11 12.95 -23.01
CA VAL A 69 -16.61 12.83 -24.38
C VAL A 69 -17.78 13.80 -24.67
N GLY A 70 -18.25 14.51 -23.65
CA GLY A 70 -19.26 15.55 -23.76
C GLY A 70 -19.21 16.48 -22.54
N PRO A 71 -19.97 17.59 -22.51
CA PRO A 71 -19.93 18.53 -21.39
C PRO A 71 -20.17 17.89 -20.03
N ARG A 72 -21.03 16.87 -19.96
CA ARG A 72 -21.45 16.16 -18.75
C ARG A 72 -21.24 14.64 -18.85
N GLU A 73 -20.44 14.18 -19.81
CA GLU A 73 -20.33 12.77 -20.12
C GLU A 73 -18.90 12.28 -20.06
N LEU A 74 -18.71 11.17 -19.33
CA LEU A 74 -17.45 10.46 -19.18
C LEU A 74 -17.56 9.06 -19.77
N LEU A 75 -16.66 8.73 -20.69
CA LEU A 75 -16.49 7.39 -21.25
C LEU A 75 -15.49 6.61 -20.40
N ILE A 76 -15.93 5.53 -19.78
CA ILE A 76 -15.08 4.69 -18.94
C ILE A 76 -14.14 3.82 -19.78
N LYS A 77 -12.87 3.80 -19.41
CA LYS A 77 -11.80 3.04 -20.05
C LYS A 77 -11.41 1.77 -19.28
N THR A 78 -11.72 1.73 -17.99
CA THR A 78 -11.41 0.57 -17.12
C THR A 78 -12.50 -0.50 -17.20
N ASN A 79 -12.14 -1.74 -16.92
CA ASN A 79 -13.08 -2.86 -16.97
C ASN A 79 -14.10 -2.85 -15.81
N ARG A 80 -13.81 -2.11 -14.73
CA ARG A 80 -14.67 -2.08 -13.54
C ARG A 80 -15.31 -0.71 -13.37
N VAL A 81 -16.58 -0.72 -13.02
CA VAL A 81 -17.36 0.46 -12.63
C VAL A 81 -18.11 0.11 -11.36
N SER A 82 -17.84 0.83 -10.28
CA SER A 82 -18.44 0.57 -8.96
C SER A 82 -19.23 1.78 -8.46
N VAL A 83 -20.04 2.35 -9.34
CA VAL A 83 -20.92 3.48 -9.02
C VAL A 83 -22.33 3.22 -9.51
N ARG A 84 -23.29 3.93 -8.93
CA ARG A 84 -24.72 3.82 -9.26
C ARG A 84 -25.29 5.19 -9.61
N LYS A 85 -26.45 5.20 -10.26
CA LYS A 85 -27.26 6.41 -10.41
C LYS A 85 -27.54 7.00 -9.02
N ALA A 86 -27.49 8.32 -8.92
CA ALA A 86 -27.59 9.13 -7.72
C ALA A 86 -26.38 9.11 -6.77
N ASP A 87 -25.33 8.35 -7.07
CA ASP A 87 -24.08 8.48 -6.33
C ASP A 87 -23.44 9.86 -6.57
N ILE A 88 -22.89 10.42 -5.52
CA ILE A 88 -22.04 11.63 -5.61
C ILE A 88 -20.59 11.17 -5.71
N VAL A 89 -19.93 11.58 -6.78
CA VAL A 89 -18.54 11.18 -7.06
C VAL A 89 -17.63 12.37 -7.22
N GLU A 90 -16.35 12.15 -6.93
CA GLU A 90 -15.25 13.06 -7.15
C GLU A 90 -14.50 12.63 -8.42
N LEU A 91 -14.21 13.55 -9.33
CA LEU A 91 -13.26 13.32 -10.41
C LEU A 91 -11.91 13.92 -10.03
N ARG A 92 -10.87 13.16 -10.24
CA ARG A 92 -9.48 13.60 -10.15
C ARG A 92 -8.84 13.52 -11.53
N HIS A 93 -7.82 14.34 -11.76
CA HIS A 93 -7.04 14.21 -13.00
C HIS A 93 -6.34 12.85 -13.07
N GLY A 94 -5.87 12.47 -14.25
CA GLY A 94 -5.24 11.16 -14.47
C GLY A 94 -3.98 10.91 -13.63
N ASP A 95 -3.37 11.97 -13.09
CA ASP A 95 -2.26 11.92 -12.14
C ASP A 95 -2.69 11.92 -10.66
N PHE A 96 -3.98 11.72 -10.39
CA PHE A 96 -4.64 11.80 -9.08
C PHE A 96 -4.74 13.19 -8.45
N SER A 97 -4.24 14.26 -9.09
CA SER A 97 -4.41 15.61 -8.56
C SER A 97 -5.88 16.04 -8.55
N PRO A 98 -6.31 16.87 -7.57
CA PRO A 98 -7.70 17.31 -7.50
C PRO A 98 -8.12 18.09 -8.73
N SER A 99 -9.28 17.77 -9.30
CA SER A 99 -9.92 18.60 -10.33
C SER A 99 -10.86 19.66 -9.76
N GLY A 100 -11.19 19.56 -8.45
CA GLY A 100 -12.23 20.38 -7.81
C GLY A 100 -13.66 19.92 -8.13
N TYR A 101 -13.82 18.90 -8.96
CA TYR A 101 -15.13 18.44 -9.41
C TYR A 101 -15.75 17.40 -8.49
N LYS A 102 -17.02 17.64 -8.11
CA LYS A 102 -17.84 16.69 -7.38
C LYS A 102 -19.26 16.82 -7.87
N SER A 103 -19.86 15.74 -8.33
CA SER A 103 -21.21 15.79 -8.92
C SER A 103 -21.98 14.48 -8.75
N GLU A 104 -23.29 14.56 -8.87
CA GLU A 104 -24.19 13.41 -8.85
C GLU A 104 -24.24 12.74 -10.23
N ILE A 105 -24.28 11.42 -10.24
CA ILE A 105 -24.48 10.60 -11.42
C ILE A 105 -25.98 10.59 -11.77
N LEU A 106 -26.33 11.11 -12.94
CA LEU A 106 -27.69 11.07 -13.47
C LEU A 106 -28.01 9.79 -14.21
N ASN A 107 -27.04 9.26 -14.96
CA ASN A 107 -27.25 8.06 -15.75
C ASN A 107 -25.95 7.27 -15.94
N ILE A 108 -26.10 5.95 -16.06
CA ILE A 108 -25.03 5.02 -16.45
C ILE A 108 -25.62 4.12 -17.53
N ALA A 109 -25.03 4.11 -18.71
CA ALA A 109 -25.51 3.33 -19.85
C ALA A 109 -24.35 2.70 -20.65
N LYS A 110 -24.65 1.62 -21.34
CA LYS A 110 -23.78 1.10 -22.39
C LYS A 110 -24.03 1.87 -23.68
N GLY A 111 -23.00 2.46 -24.24
CA GLY A 111 -23.04 3.09 -25.56
C GLY A 111 -23.11 2.07 -26.69
N LYS A 112 -23.29 2.55 -27.91
CA LYS A 112 -23.24 1.73 -29.14
C LYS A 112 -21.89 1.05 -29.35
N ASP A 113 -20.85 1.57 -28.76
CA ASP A 113 -19.47 1.03 -28.72
C ASP A 113 -19.30 -0.09 -27.67
N GLY A 114 -20.36 -0.43 -26.93
CA GLY A 114 -20.33 -1.42 -25.86
C GLY A 114 -19.67 -0.95 -24.56
N LYS A 115 -19.17 0.28 -24.52
CA LYS A 115 -18.49 0.85 -23.35
C LYS A 115 -19.47 1.53 -22.40
N THR A 116 -19.03 1.74 -21.16
CA THR A 116 -19.86 2.41 -20.16
C THR A 116 -19.69 3.91 -20.27
N HIS A 117 -20.81 4.62 -20.40
CA HIS A 117 -20.93 6.06 -20.36
C HIS A 117 -21.61 6.49 -19.07
N ILE A 118 -21.06 7.50 -18.41
CA ILE A 118 -21.60 8.07 -17.18
C ILE A 118 -21.96 9.54 -17.46
N THR A 119 -23.22 9.90 -17.20
CA THR A 119 -23.72 11.26 -17.32
C THR A 119 -23.85 11.89 -15.94
N PHE A 120 -23.31 13.08 -15.75
CA PHE A 120 -23.33 13.82 -14.50
C PHE A 120 -24.34 14.98 -14.53
N ARG A 121 -24.74 15.45 -13.33
CA ARG A 121 -25.58 16.65 -13.18
C ARG A 121 -24.85 17.90 -13.66
N ASP A 122 -23.60 18.06 -13.27
CA ASP A 122 -22.81 19.25 -13.53
C ASP A 122 -21.84 19.02 -14.69
N GLU A 123 -21.37 20.11 -15.29
CA GLU A 123 -20.40 20.02 -16.38
C GLU A 123 -19.02 19.59 -15.86
N ILE A 124 -18.43 18.61 -16.53
CA ILE A 124 -17.09 18.12 -16.25
C ILE A 124 -16.09 19.22 -16.62
N PRO A 125 -15.10 19.53 -15.76
CA PRO A 125 -14.09 20.54 -16.06
C PRO A 125 -13.26 20.18 -17.30
N GLU A 126 -12.41 21.10 -17.71
CA GLU A 126 -11.46 20.82 -18.77
C GLU A 126 -10.58 19.61 -18.40
N GLN A 127 -10.46 18.70 -19.37
CA GLN A 127 -9.64 17.52 -19.18
C GLN A 127 -8.17 17.90 -19.24
N LYS A 128 -7.48 17.71 -18.13
CA LYS A 128 -6.02 17.74 -18.07
C LYS A 128 -5.48 16.32 -18.12
N PHE A 129 -4.28 16.16 -18.63
CA PHE A 129 -3.70 14.85 -18.86
C PHE A 129 -4.57 13.99 -19.80
N ASP A 130 -4.58 12.69 -19.61
CA ASP A 130 -5.25 11.71 -20.46
C ASP A 130 -6.67 11.35 -20.02
N GLY A 131 -7.16 11.92 -18.93
CA GLY A 131 -8.52 11.66 -18.42
C GLY A 131 -8.70 11.96 -16.96
N PHE A 132 -9.73 11.30 -16.39
CA PHE A 132 -10.12 11.45 -14.99
C PHE A 132 -10.18 10.12 -14.27
N VAL A 133 -9.71 10.11 -13.04
CA VAL A 133 -9.92 9.02 -12.08
C VAL A 133 -11.20 9.35 -11.29
N LEU A 134 -12.13 8.40 -11.24
CA LEU A 134 -13.42 8.54 -10.59
C LEU A 134 -13.38 7.89 -9.22
N PHE A 135 -13.66 8.65 -8.18
CA PHE A 135 -13.74 8.23 -6.79
C PHE A 135 -15.16 8.33 -6.25
N SER A 136 -15.74 7.21 -5.81
CA SER A 136 -16.95 7.19 -5.00
C SER A 136 -16.59 6.87 -3.56
N ARG A 137 -17.02 7.70 -2.62
CA ARG A 137 -16.73 7.52 -1.20
C ARG A 137 -17.90 6.98 -0.40
N ASN A 138 -18.89 6.40 -1.06
CA ASN A 138 -20.01 5.75 -0.38
C ASN A 138 -19.56 4.55 0.44
N PHE A 139 -18.51 3.85 -0.07
CA PHE A 139 -17.82 2.77 0.57
C PHE A 139 -16.33 3.01 0.34
N ASP A 140 -15.59 3.37 1.36
CA ASP A 140 -14.17 3.70 1.23
C ASP A 140 -13.23 2.75 1.99
N SER A 141 -13.79 1.68 2.55
CA SER A 141 -13.08 0.63 3.29
C SER A 141 -12.17 1.14 4.41
N SER A 142 -12.37 2.36 4.86
CA SER A 142 -11.53 3.06 5.84
C SER A 142 -11.92 2.77 7.30
N ASN A 143 -11.14 3.32 8.25
CA ASN A 143 -11.35 3.26 9.69
C ASN A 143 -11.12 1.86 10.30
N ALA A 144 -9.91 1.33 10.16
CA ALA A 144 -9.53 0.03 10.68
C ALA A 144 -8.51 0.12 11.83
N ILE A 145 -8.61 -0.80 12.78
CA ILE A 145 -7.53 -1.10 13.73
C ILE A 145 -7.10 -2.55 13.60
N ILE A 146 -5.79 -2.77 13.44
CA ILE A 146 -5.14 -4.09 13.33
C ILE A 146 -4.13 -4.17 14.47
N ARG A 147 -4.34 -5.05 15.44
CA ARG A 147 -3.46 -5.11 16.60
C ARG A 147 -3.22 -6.52 17.13
N ASN A 148 -2.02 -6.73 17.67
CA ASN A 148 -1.63 -8.00 18.26
C ASN A 148 -1.75 -9.18 17.27
N CYS A 149 -1.50 -8.93 15.99
CA CYS A 149 -1.66 -9.90 14.91
C CYS A 149 -0.31 -10.44 14.43
N LYS A 150 -0.34 -11.54 13.66
CA LYS A 150 0.83 -12.14 13.02
C LYS A 150 0.54 -12.47 11.57
N PHE A 151 1.40 -12.00 10.67
CA PHE A 151 1.34 -12.25 9.22
C PHE A 151 2.63 -12.95 8.80
N ILE A 152 2.55 -14.25 8.47
CA ILE A 152 3.72 -15.13 8.45
C ILE A 152 3.81 -15.94 7.17
N GLY A 153 4.96 -15.89 6.49
CA GLY A 153 5.34 -16.82 5.42
C GLY A 153 4.47 -16.78 4.18
N ASN A 154 3.91 -15.63 3.87
CA ASN A 154 3.02 -15.47 2.75
C ASN A 154 3.78 -15.28 1.43
N ARG A 155 3.26 -15.85 0.33
CA ARG A 155 3.88 -15.71 -0.99
C ARG A 155 3.83 -14.27 -1.53
N ALA A 156 2.80 -13.51 -1.18
CA ALA A 156 2.69 -12.10 -1.53
C ALA A 156 2.97 -11.21 -0.30
N ARG A 157 2.13 -10.24 0.00
CA ARG A 157 2.35 -9.27 1.08
C ARG A 157 1.72 -9.72 2.39
N GLY A 158 2.21 -9.20 3.52
CA GLY A 158 1.48 -9.26 4.77
C GLY A 158 0.18 -8.48 4.66
N LEU A 159 0.27 -7.19 4.35
CA LEU A 159 -0.89 -6.32 4.15
C LEU A 159 -0.75 -5.55 2.83
N LEU A 160 -1.83 -5.51 2.07
CA LEU A 160 -2.05 -4.61 0.95
C LEU A 160 -3.12 -3.58 1.37
N ILE A 161 -2.69 -2.33 1.58
CA ILE A 161 -3.51 -1.25 2.15
C ILE A 161 -3.78 -0.22 1.06
N LEU A 162 -5.04 -0.13 0.64
CA LEU A 162 -5.52 0.87 -0.31
C LEU A 162 -6.68 1.70 0.30
N ALA A 163 -6.65 1.86 1.61
CA ALA A 163 -7.67 2.53 2.40
C ALA A 163 -7.05 3.44 3.46
N SER A 164 -7.83 4.33 4.06
CA SER A 164 -7.38 5.38 4.97
C SER A 164 -7.82 5.18 6.42
N ASN A 165 -7.29 6.00 7.35
CA ASN A 165 -7.63 5.97 8.76
C ASN A 165 -7.36 4.60 9.41
N ILE A 166 -6.13 4.10 9.31
CA ILE A 166 -5.76 2.76 9.77
C ILE A 166 -4.71 2.86 10.87
N THR A 167 -4.90 2.12 11.95
CA THR A 167 -3.88 1.90 12.97
C THR A 167 -3.44 0.45 12.95
N ILE A 168 -2.13 0.23 12.85
CA ILE A 168 -1.48 -1.08 12.93
C ILE A 168 -0.54 -1.04 14.12
N GLU A 169 -0.78 -1.86 15.13
CA GLU A 169 0.04 -1.83 16.34
C GLU A 169 0.34 -3.21 16.92
N ASN A 170 1.50 -3.35 17.56
CA ASN A 170 1.91 -4.58 18.25
C ASN A 170 1.79 -5.84 17.36
N THR A 171 2.13 -5.72 16.08
CA THR A 171 1.89 -6.75 15.06
C THR A 171 3.22 -7.23 14.47
N GLU A 172 3.30 -8.52 14.18
CA GLU A 172 4.49 -9.16 13.62
C GLU A 172 4.28 -9.51 12.15
N PHE A 173 5.29 -9.16 11.33
CA PHE A 173 5.38 -9.53 9.92
C PHE A 173 6.65 -10.36 9.73
N TYR A 174 6.50 -11.59 9.30
CA TYR A 174 7.62 -12.52 9.19
C TYR A 174 7.58 -13.27 7.85
N HIS A 175 8.70 -13.26 7.09
CA HIS A 175 8.88 -14.01 5.86
C HIS A 175 7.78 -13.81 4.79
N ASN A 176 7.25 -12.61 4.61
CA ASN A 176 6.34 -12.33 3.50
C ASN A 176 7.14 -12.03 2.22
N GLU A 177 6.95 -12.82 1.16
CA GLU A 177 7.85 -12.84 0.00
C GLU A 177 7.91 -11.51 -0.77
N MET A 178 6.78 -10.81 -0.89
CA MET A 178 6.72 -9.54 -1.64
C MET A 178 6.76 -8.29 -0.75
N GLY A 179 7.08 -8.45 0.55
CA GLY A 179 7.16 -7.38 1.53
C GLY A 179 6.10 -7.48 2.63
N ALA A 180 6.27 -6.68 3.68
CA ALA A 180 5.37 -6.69 4.82
C ALA A 180 4.09 -5.90 4.56
N ILE A 181 4.23 -4.63 4.15
CA ILE A 181 3.09 -3.75 3.89
C ILE A 181 3.30 -3.01 2.56
N LYS A 182 2.25 -2.97 1.76
CA LYS A 182 2.17 -2.17 0.56
C LYS A 182 1.04 -1.16 0.71
N PHE A 183 1.36 0.13 0.63
CA PHE A 183 0.42 1.24 0.52
C PHE A 183 0.32 1.63 -0.94
N GLU A 184 -0.85 1.48 -1.51
CA GLU A 184 -1.02 1.67 -2.94
C GLU A 184 -2.40 2.23 -3.29
N THR A 185 -2.51 2.81 -4.44
CA THR A 185 -3.77 3.09 -5.14
C THR A 185 -3.50 3.11 -6.63
N GLY A 186 -4.51 2.84 -7.46
CA GLY A 186 -4.27 2.94 -8.86
C GLY A 186 -5.38 2.44 -9.78
N TYR A 187 -5.11 2.56 -11.06
CA TYR A 187 -5.97 2.05 -12.12
C TYR A 187 -5.14 1.49 -13.27
N THR A 188 -5.61 0.39 -13.82
CA THR A 188 -5.16 -0.12 -15.12
C THR A 188 -6.35 -0.25 -16.05
N PHE A 189 -6.10 -0.26 -17.34
CA PHE A 189 -7.20 -0.34 -18.30
C PHE A 189 -7.81 -1.74 -18.40
N ASN A 190 -7.09 -2.76 -17.96
CA ASN A 190 -7.45 -4.16 -18.17
C ASN A 190 -7.41 -5.07 -16.93
N LEU A 191 -6.82 -4.62 -15.81
CA LEU A 191 -6.63 -5.47 -14.64
C LEU A 191 -7.22 -4.85 -13.36
N TRP A 192 -6.42 -4.09 -12.61
CA TRP A 192 -6.77 -3.60 -11.29
C TRP A 192 -7.23 -2.15 -11.31
N CYS A 193 -8.23 -1.83 -10.47
CA CYS A 193 -8.74 -0.49 -10.26
C CYS A 193 -9.12 -0.39 -8.79
N GLU A 194 -8.14 -0.07 -7.93
CA GLU A 194 -8.28 -0.26 -6.49
C GLU A 194 -7.76 0.95 -5.71
N GLY A 195 -8.50 1.30 -4.66
CA GLY A 195 -8.16 2.36 -3.73
C GLY A 195 -8.58 3.75 -4.16
N LEU A 196 -8.82 4.58 -3.16
CA LEU A 196 -9.17 6.00 -3.30
C LEU A 196 -8.09 6.91 -2.71
N GLY A 197 -6.84 6.45 -2.73
CA GLY A 197 -5.72 7.01 -1.99
C GLY A 197 -5.62 6.46 -0.58
N VAL A 198 -4.47 6.69 0.06
CA VAL A 198 -4.20 6.24 1.44
C VAL A 198 -3.81 7.44 2.28
N ARG A 199 -4.52 7.65 3.40
CA ARG A 199 -4.23 8.75 4.32
C ARG A 199 -4.42 8.36 5.77
N ASN A 200 -3.71 9.07 6.66
CA ASN A 200 -3.90 8.98 8.09
C ASN A 200 -3.72 7.53 8.58
N VAL A 201 -2.49 7.03 8.47
CA VAL A 201 -2.12 5.67 8.92
C VAL A 201 -1.03 5.78 9.99
N VAL A 202 -1.19 5.00 11.05
CA VAL A 202 -0.18 4.84 12.10
C VAL A 202 0.24 3.38 12.18
N VAL A 203 1.54 3.14 12.10
CA VAL A 203 2.18 1.83 12.26
C VAL A 203 3.15 1.93 13.42
N ARG A 204 2.86 1.27 14.54
CA ARG A 204 3.67 1.42 15.75
C ARG A 204 3.89 0.12 16.52
N ASN A 205 5.05 0.03 17.18
CA ASN A 205 5.41 -1.10 18.03
C ASN A 205 5.33 -2.45 17.29
N CYS A 206 5.59 -2.45 15.98
CA CYS A 206 5.54 -3.63 15.14
C CYS A 206 6.93 -4.20 14.91
N VAL A 207 6.98 -5.48 14.58
CA VAL A 207 8.20 -6.19 14.19
C VAL A 207 8.07 -6.63 12.74
N PHE A 208 9.03 -6.22 11.92
CA PHE A 208 9.18 -6.62 10.53
C PHE A 208 10.44 -7.47 10.43
N ASP A 209 10.31 -8.77 10.28
CA ASP A 209 11.46 -9.67 10.24
C ASP A 209 11.50 -10.44 8.93
N SER A 210 12.62 -10.31 8.23
CA SER A 210 12.87 -11.04 6.99
C SER A 210 11.76 -10.85 5.94
N ALA A 211 11.11 -9.71 5.92
CA ALA A 211 10.17 -9.36 4.87
C ALA A 211 10.91 -9.29 3.53
N ASN A 212 10.24 -9.69 2.45
CA ASN A 212 10.84 -9.86 1.13
C ASN A 212 12.08 -10.77 1.14
N TYR A 213 12.02 -11.88 1.85
CA TYR A 213 13.17 -12.75 2.12
C TYR A 213 13.77 -13.42 0.87
N THR A 214 13.03 -13.50 -0.23
CA THR A 214 13.54 -13.99 -1.51
C THR A 214 14.26 -12.92 -2.32
N GLY A 215 14.20 -11.66 -1.90
CA GLY A 215 14.74 -10.53 -2.62
C GLY A 215 13.99 -10.21 -3.91
N ARG A 216 12.74 -10.68 -4.02
CA ARG A 216 11.94 -10.47 -5.23
C ARG A 216 11.80 -8.99 -5.55
N LYS A 217 12.30 -8.62 -6.71
CA LYS A 217 12.26 -7.27 -7.24
C LYS A 217 10.91 -7.04 -7.88
N TYR A 218 10.02 -6.35 -7.20
CA TYR A 218 8.81 -5.81 -7.79
C TYR A 218 9.04 -4.31 -8.02
N GLN A 219 8.74 -3.80 -9.20
CA GLN A 219 9.07 -2.43 -9.59
C GLN A 219 10.57 -2.10 -9.40
N GLY A 220 11.42 -3.05 -9.70
CA GLY A 220 12.87 -2.86 -9.76
C GLY A 220 13.64 -2.92 -8.45
N LYS A 221 12.99 -2.87 -7.28
CA LYS A 221 13.67 -2.84 -5.98
C LYS A 221 13.01 -3.75 -4.95
N ALA A 222 13.77 -4.63 -4.29
CA ALA A 222 13.32 -5.39 -3.13
C ALA A 222 13.13 -4.46 -1.93
N ARG A 223 12.05 -4.59 -1.17
CA ARG A 223 11.69 -3.71 -0.03
C ARG A 223 10.75 -4.39 0.94
N ASP A 224 10.81 -3.96 2.20
CA ASP A 224 9.89 -4.41 3.25
C ASP A 224 8.58 -3.64 3.18
N ILE A 225 8.66 -2.32 2.99
CA ILE A 225 7.52 -1.41 2.88
C ILE A 225 7.53 -0.72 1.52
N PHE A 226 6.37 -0.63 0.89
CA PHE A 226 6.19 0.07 -0.37
C PHE A 226 5.10 1.14 -0.28
N PHE A 227 5.39 2.30 -0.85
CA PHE A 227 4.43 3.37 -1.12
C PHE A 227 4.49 3.71 -2.60
N GLY A 228 3.35 3.75 -3.28
CA GLY A 228 3.33 4.13 -4.67
C GLY A 228 1.97 3.94 -5.34
N VAL A 229 1.93 4.25 -6.62
CA VAL A 229 0.74 4.09 -7.44
C VAL A 229 1.00 3.16 -8.61
N TYR A 230 -0.07 2.70 -9.23
CA TYR A 230 -0.02 2.14 -10.58
C TYR A 230 -1.02 2.88 -11.47
N MET A 231 -0.62 3.16 -12.69
CA MET A 231 -1.40 3.97 -13.64
C MET A 231 -1.34 3.37 -15.03
N ARG A 232 -2.48 3.28 -15.71
CA ARG A 232 -2.65 2.89 -17.13
C ARG A 232 -2.30 1.46 -17.44
N ASN A 233 -1.05 1.08 -17.29
CA ASN A 233 -0.52 -0.23 -17.63
C ASN A 233 -0.03 -0.96 -16.39
N ASP A 234 -0.06 -2.27 -16.43
CA ASP A 234 0.48 -3.12 -15.39
C ASP A 234 1.85 -3.70 -15.77
N PRO A 235 2.70 -3.95 -14.80
CA PRO A 235 2.87 -3.23 -13.55
C PRO A 235 3.46 -1.87 -13.85
N SER A 236 2.77 -0.84 -13.44
CA SER A 236 3.21 0.51 -13.71
C SER A 236 4.48 0.86 -12.95
N TYR A 237 5.50 1.26 -13.67
CA TYR A 237 6.64 1.95 -13.09
C TYR A 237 6.41 3.46 -13.02
N GLU A 238 5.33 3.93 -13.62
CA GLU A 238 4.94 5.32 -13.64
C GLU A 238 4.40 5.73 -12.27
N GLN A 239 4.95 6.81 -11.74
CA GLN A 239 4.57 7.39 -10.47
C GLN A 239 4.12 8.83 -10.67
N THR A 240 3.21 9.30 -9.83
CA THR A 240 2.77 10.70 -9.84
C THR A 240 3.57 11.53 -8.85
N ARG A 241 3.73 12.81 -9.12
CA ARG A 241 4.24 13.78 -8.14
C ARG A 241 3.15 14.26 -7.16
N TYR A 242 1.88 13.95 -7.44
CA TYR A 242 0.80 14.26 -6.51
C TYR A 242 0.82 13.26 -5.33
N PRO A 243 0.88 13.74 -4.07
CA PRO A 243 1.01 12.88 -2.91
C PRO A 243 -0.34 12.23 -2.54
N ILE A 244 -0.80 11.28 -3.36
CA ILE A 244 -2.06 10.57 -3.14
C ILE A 244 -1.99 9.63 -1.92
N ILE A 245 -0.79 9.29 -1.50
CA ILE A 245 -0.51 8.54 -0.26
C ILE A 245 0.12 9.52 0.72
N SER A 246 -0.55 9.79 1.86
CA SER A 246 -0.08 10.84 2.76
C SER A 246 -0.41 10.60 4.23
N ASP A 247 0.22 11.41 5.10
CA ASP A 247 -0.06 11.45 6.52
C ASP A 247 0.13 10.09 7.20
N ILE A 248 1.30 9.48 7.00
CA ILE A 248 1.61 8.15 7.51
C ILE A 248 2.79 8.20 8.48
N LEU A 249 2.61 7.60 9.66
CA LEU A 249 3.60 7.52 10.72
C LEU A 249 4.02 6.08 10.98
N PHE A 250 5.33 5.83 10.90
CA PHE A 250 5.99 4.63 11.42
C PHE A 250 6.78 5.00 12.68
N GLU A 251 6.41 4.44 13.81
CA GLU A 251 6.96 4.83 15.11
C GLU A 251 7.28 3.62 15.99
N ASN A 252 8.47 3.62 16.61
CA ASN A 252 8.88 2.59 17.58
C ASN A 252 8.83 1.15 17.01
N ASN A 253 9.06 0.98 15.72
CA ASN A 253 9.08 -0.33 15.09
C ASN A 253 10.50 -0.91 15.05
N THR A 254 10.58 -2.23 14.93
CA THR A 254 11.84 -2.94 14.69
C THR A 254 11.80 -3.63 13.34
N PHE A 255 12.75 -3.29 12.47
CA PHE A 255 12.97 -3.94 11.19
C PHE A 255 14.20 -4.83 11.29
N LYS A 256 14.02 -6.13 11.05
CA LYS A 256 15.08 -7.13 11.15
C LYS A 256 15.32 -7.79 9.80
N ASN A 257 16.57 -7.99 9.48
CA ASN A 257 16.97 -8.83 8.36
C ASN A 257 16.32 -8.45 7.03
N SER A 258 16.13 -7.15 6.77
CA SER A 258 15.64 -6.63 5.49
C SER A 258 16.52 -7.14 4.35
N PHE A 259 15.92 -7.74 3.33
CA PHE A 259 16.68 -8.26 2.19
C PHE A 259 17.04 -7.15 1.18
N GLY A 260 16.20 -6.15 1.09
CA GLY A 260 16.36 -4.96 0.25
C GLY A 260 16.23 -3.67 1.06
N LEU A 261 15.49 -2.73 0.53
CA LEU A 261 15.14 -1.49 1.22
C LEU A 261 14.27 -1.77 2.45
N VAL A 262 14.40 -0.95 3.48
CA VAL A 262 13.37 -0.82 4.51
C VAL A 262 12.09 -0.28 3.87
N ALA A 263 12.22 0.82 3.13
CA ALA A 263 11.08 1.38 2.41
C ALA A 263 11.46 1.96 1.04
N LEU A 264 10.59 1.74 0.06
CA LEU A 264 10.53 2.49 -1.19
C LEU A 264 9.34 3.44 -1.09
N ILE A 265 9.58 4.75 -1.15
CA ILE A 265 8.57 5.79 -0.98
C ILE A 265 8.44 6.58 -2.28
N SER A 266 7.24 6.52 -2.88
CA SER A 266 6.91 7.23 -4.11
C SER A 266 5.48 7.76 -4.07
N SER A 267 5.18 8.81 -4.84
CA SER A 267 3.84 9.41 -4.95
C SER A 267 3.21 9.77 -3.59
N SER A 268 4.06 10.19 -2.64
CA SER A 268 3.71 10.29 -1.22
C SER A 268 4.02 11.67 -0.64
N GLY A 269 3.32 12.02 0.44
CA GLY A 269 3.58 13.25 1.18
C GLY A 269 3.34 13.11 2.68
N ASN A 270 4.08 13.87 3.49
CA ASN A 270 3.97 13.83 4.94
C ASN A 270 4.10 12.42 5.53
N ILE A 271 5.17 11.72 5.15
CA ILE A 271 5.51 10.39 5.69
C ILE A 271 6.61 10.54 6.73
N THR A 272 6.42 9.97 7.90
CA THR A 272 7.39 10.02 8.98
C THR A 272 7.78 8.64 9.47
N PHE A 273 9.08 8.37 9.50
CA PHE A 273 9.67 7.24 10.22
C PHE A 273 10.47 7.80 11.40
N ARG A 274 10.04 7.51 12.63
CA ARG A 274 10.73 8.00 13.84
C ARG A 274 10.90 6.93 14.89
N ASN A 275 12.01 6.99 15.61
CA ASN A 275 12.31 6.11 16.73
C ASN A 275 12.29 4.60 16.37
N ASN A 276 12.54 4.26 15.11
CA ASN A 276 12.59 2.86 14.69
C ASN A 276 14.01 2.31 14.79
N THR A 277 14.11 1.00 14.92
CA THR A 277 15.39 0.27 14.91
C THR A 277 15.49 -0.58 13.65
N PHE A 278 16.64 -0.52 12.97
CA PHE A 278 16.94 -1.29 11.78
C PHE A 278 18.16 -2.18 12.07
N GLU A 279 18.01 -3.50 11.97
CA GLU A 279 19.06 -4.47 12.26
C GLU A 279 19.11 -5.60 11.25
N ASN A 280 20.31 -6.05 10.91
CA ASN A 280 20.51 -7.18 9.99
C ASN A 280 21.59 -8.08 10.56
N THR A 281 21.18 -9.16 11.21
CA THR A 281 22.06 -10.11 11.89
C THR A 281 22.35 -11.37 11.07
N LEU A 282 21.47 -11.75 10.12
CA LEU A 282 21.63 -12.94 9.31
C LEU A 282 22.66 -12.75 8.21
N LYS A 283 23.54 -13.74 8.03
CA LYS A 283 24.47 -13.82 6.90
C LYS A 283 23.67 -14.09 5.62
N ARG A 284 23.41 -13.07 4.85
CA ARG A 284 22.82 -13.20 3.50
C ARG A 284 23.69 -12.45 2.51
N THR A 285 23.90 -13.03 1.34
CA THR A 285 24.55 -12.33 0.23
C THR A 285 23.76 -11.06 -0.08
N ALA A 286 24.42 -9.92 0.03
CA ALA A 286 23.82 -8.64 -0.33
C ALA A 286 23.79 -8.53 -1.85
N GLU A 287 22.66 -8.91 -2.47
CA GLU A 287 22.46 -8.65 -3.90
C GLU A 287 22.10 -7.18 -4.17
N TYR A 288 21.95 -6.37 -3.13
CA TYR A 288 21.36 -5.05 -3.26
C TYR A 288 22.15 -3.98 -2.49
N PRO A 289 22.65 -2.92 -3.18
CA PRO A 289 23.50 -1.89 -2.55
C PRO A 289 22.78 -1.04 -1.51
N TYR A 290 21.44 -1.04 -1.50
CA TYR A 290 20.60 -0.23 -0.60
C TYR A 290 19.94 -1.05 0.51
N ARG A 291 20.47 -2.20 0.83
CA ARG A 291 19.94 -3.07 1.88
C ARG A 291 19.85 -2.34 3.22
N GLY A 292 18.68 -2.37 3.84
CA GLY A 292 18.41 -1.68 5.09
C GLY A 292 18.29 -0.16 4.98
N ALA A 293 18.20 0.38 3.78
CA ALA A 293 18.09 1.81 3.50
C ALA A 293 16.69 2.20 3.03
N PHE A 294 16.49 3.51 2.88
CA PHE A 294 15.32 4.11 2.24
C PHE A 294 15.67 4.54 0.81
N TYR A 295 14.70 4.45 -0.09
CA TYR A 295 14.78 5.10 -1.39
C TYR A 295 13.49 5.90 -1.64
N ILE A 296 13.65 7.19 -2.01
CA ILE A 296 12.55 8.15 -2.10
C ILE A 296 12.57 8.83 -3.46
N ASN A 297 11.41 8.88 -4.12
CA ASN A 297 11.21 9.67 -5.34
C ASN A 297 9.77 10.20 -5.43
N ASN A 298 9.50 11.15 -6.32
CA ASN A 298 8.17 11.71 -6.57
C ASN A 298 7.37 12.02 -5.29
N SER A 299 8.02 12.57 -4.27
CA SER A 299 7.44 12.70 -2.93
C SER A 299 7.81 14.02 -2.27
N SER A 300 7.01 14.45 -1.28
CA SER A 300 7.28 15.65 -0.50
C SER A 300 7.12 15.42 1.00
N ASP A 301 7.80 16.25 1.81
CA ASP A 301 7.64 16.30 3.27
C ASP A 301 7.89 14.93 3.94
N ILE A 302 8.97 14.28 3.58
CA ILE A 302 9.38 12.99 4.15
C ILE A 302 10.34 13.22 5.32
N LYS A 303 10.07 12.58 6.46
CA LYS A 303 10.89 12.68 7.68
C LYS A 303 11.41 11.33 8.12
N ILE A 304 12.73 11.19 8.18
CA ILE A 304 13.44 10.00 8.69
C ILE A 304 14.26 10.47 9.90
N ILE A 305 13.69 10.39 11.09
CA ILE A 305 14.22 11.08 12.26
C ILE A 305 14.35 10.20 13.50
N ASN A 306 15.44 10.40 14.26
CA ASN A 306 15.70 9.73 15.55
C ASN A 306 15.67 8.19 15.46
N ASN A 307 15.99 7.61 14.30
CA ASN A 307 16.06 6.17 14.14
C ASN A 307 17.46 5.63 14.49
N THR A 308 17.54 4.33 14.74
CA THR A 308 18.80 3.65 15.05
C THR A 308 19.09 2.54 14.04
N TRP A 309 20.22 2.61 13.34
CA TRP A 309 20.78 1.51 12.54
C TRP A 309 21.80 0.78 13.38
N LYS A 310 21.62 -0.51 13.58
CA LYS A 310 22.64 -1.38 14.15
C LYS A 310 23.62 -1.76 13.04
N ALA A 311 24.86 -1.32 13.18
CA ALA A 311 25.88 -1.58 12.17
C ALA A 311 26.10 -3.09 11.99
N SER A 312 26.19 -3.53 10.75
CA SER A 312 26.46 -4.91 10.39
C SER A 312 27.23 -4.93 9.06
N PRO A 313 28.17 -5.86 8.85
CA PRO A 313 28.79 -6.07 7.54
C PRO A 313 27.78 -6.36 6.42
N LEU A 314 26.58 -6.77 6.79
CA LEU A 314 25.49 -7.08 5.86
C LEU A 314 24.69 -5.85 5.42
N VAL A 315 24.91 -4.72 6.05
CA VAL A 315 24.29 -3.42 5.72
C VAL A 315 25.40 -2.39 5.49
N PRO A 316 26.10 -2.48 4.36
CA PRO A 316 27.27 -1.63 4.13
C PRO A 316 26.90 -0.15 3.97
N ASN A 317 25.70 0.14 3.53
CA ASN A 317 25.23 1.49 3.23
C ASN A 317 23.87 1.77 3.86
N PRO A 318 23.75 1.82 5.20
CA PRO A 318 22.52 2.28 5.83
C PRO A 318 22.31 3.75 5.51
N GLY A 319 21.04 4.16 5.34
CA GLY A 319 20.77 5.58 5.13
C GLY A 319 19.56 5.87 4.23
N VAL A 320 19.55 7.07 3.68
CA VAL A 320 18.45 7.58 2.88
C VAL A 320 18.99 8.02 1.52
N TYR A 321 18.44 7.44 0.47
CA TYR A 321 18.74 7.75 -0.93
C TYR A 321 17.49 8.35 -1.57
N TYR A 322 17.65 9.32 -2.45
CA TYR A 322 16.51 9.99 -3.06
C TYR A 322 16.87 10.63 -4.40
N ASP A 323 15.85 10.85 -5.22
CA ASP A 323 15.96 11.57 -6.49
C ASP A 323 15.75 13.07 -6.24
N ALA A 324 16.82 13.85 -6.28
CA ALA A 324 16.81 15.27 -5.93
C ALA A 324 15.82 16.10 -6.78
N ASP A 325 15.60 15.72 -8.04
CA ASP A 325 14.70 16.42 -8.96
C ASP A 325 13.21 16.19 -8.70
N THR A 326 12.88 15.16 -7.89
CA THR A 326 11.50 14.73 -7.67
C THR A 326 11.08 14.71 -6.20
N VAL A 327 12.01 15.06 -5.29
CA VAL A 327 11.77 15.07 -3.84
C VAL A 327 11.94 16.47 -3.28
N SER A 328 11.01 16.89 -2.42
CA SER A 328 11.08 18.16 -1.69
C SER A 328 10.74 17.96 -0.21
N GLY A 329 11.19 18.88 0.66
CA GLY A 329 10.86 18.82 2.09
C GLY A 329 11.39 17.58 2.82
N LEU A 330 12.48 16.96 2.34
CA LEU A 330 13.11 15.82 3.01
C LEU A 330 13.88 16.26 4.26
N VAL A 331 13.58 15.64 5.40
CA VAL A 331 14.29 15.84 6.69
C VAL A 331 14.90 14.51 7.14
N VAL A 332 16.22 14.49 7.33
CA VAL A 332 16.98 13.33 7.82
C VAL A 332 17.83 13.80 8.98
N GLU A 333 17.38 13.60 10.21
CA GLU A 333 18.07 14.14 11.39
C GLU A 333 17.94 13.23 12.62
N GLY A 334 18.86 13.39 13.57
CA GLY A 334 18.85 12.66 14.84
C GLY A 334 19.06 11.15 14.73
N ASN A 335 19.30 10.62 13.52
CA ASN A 335 19.52 9.20 13.32
C ASN A 335 20.92 8.78 13.77
N LYS A 336 21.02 7.55 14.31
CA LYS A 336 22.28 7.01 14.85
C LYS A 336 22.64 5.69 14.19
N VAL A 337 23.91 5.50 13.94
CA VAL A 337 24.49 4.20 13.60
C VAL A 337 25.25 3.71 14.83
N VAL A 338 24.84 2.60 15.42
CA VAL A 338 25.47 2.02 16.60
C VAL A 338 26.15 0.69 16.23
N SER A 339 27.22 0.35 16.92
CA SER A 339 27.89 -0.94 16.72
C SER A 339 26.90 -2.06 17.03
N GLY A 340 26.68 -2.96 16.09
CA GLY A 340 25.98 -4.20 16.34
C GLY A 340 26.81 -5.02 17.34
N THR A 341 26.26 -5.38 18.48
CA THR A 341 26.88 -6.37 19.34
C THR A 341 26.89 -7.69 18.56
N GLY A 342 28.06 -8.06 18.07
CA GLY A 342 28.27 -9.39 17.50
C GLY A 342 28.01 -10.41 18.60
N GLU A 343 26.88 -11.07 18.59
CA GLU A 343 26.78 -12.36 19.23
C GLU A 343 27.71 -13.31 18.46
N ASN A 344 28.86 -13.57 19.04
CA ASN A 344 29.69 -14.68 18.65
C ASN A 344 28.89 -15.96 18.90
N SER A 345 28.17 -16.42 17.92
CA SER A 345 27.69 -17.78 17.90
C SER A 345 28.83 -18.64 17.34
N ASN A 346 29.52 -19.32 18.26
CA ASN A 346 30.36 -20.47 17.96
C ASN A 346 29.57 -21.53 17.18
#